data_d450f63feafb68b3b8ce8eafa6d3ee62
#
_entry.id   d450f63feafb68b3b8ce8eafa6d3ee62
#
_cell.length_a   1.000
_cell.length_b   1.000
_cell.length_c   1.000
_cell.angle_alpha   90.00
_cell.angle_beta   90.00
_cell.angle_gamma   90.00
#
_symmetry.space_group_name_H-M   'P 1'
#
loop_
_entity.id
_entity.type
_entity.pdbx_description
1 polymer ?
#
loop_
_entity_poly.entity_id
_entity_poly.type
_entity_poly.pdbx_seq_one_letter_code
_entity_poly.pdbx_strand_id
1 'polypeptide(L)'
;TGSVGLTYAQTAQRAITLGGKFDGTEYPDDINPLTQLAVQGVQGTGLVGVAKDNIPGQGTPPGNIVGFCEIELDTDTGMIEITDYAAVADCGTVQHPKNFENAMRGGMVWGVGLTNLERHVYDPQNGLPANTGLYQNKPPTNMDVPIDTIQEAVNIPDPQNPTGGRGIGEPTQGAMAAALASAITDALDGHLFNSAPTTTDMIIDHLAGNDYSTKSLKTNTF
;
A
#
# COMPACT_ATOMS: atom_id res chain seq x y z
N THR A 1 -31.86 -22.34 9.38
CA THR A 1 -30.79 -22.45 10.37
C THR A 1 -30.83 -21.19 11.22
N GLY A 2 -31.43 -21.30 12.41
CA GLY A 2 -31.50 -20.19 13.34
C GLY A 2 -30.11 -19.78 13.81
N SER A 3 -29.79 -18.47 13.77
CA SER A 3 -28.58 -17.92 14.33
C SER A 3 -28.65 -18.00 15.85
N VAL A 4 -27.90 -18.93 16.45
CA VAL A 4 -27.66 -18.92 17.89
C VAL A 4 -26.56 -17.96 18.17
N GLY A 5 -26.90 -16.74 18.61
CA GLY A 5 -25.93 -15.77 19.09
C GLY A 5 -25.44 -16.15 20.49
N LEU A 6 -24.12 -16.14 20.70
CA LEU A 6 -23.51 -16.23 22.01
C LEU A 6 -22.94 -14.86 22.39
N THR A 7 -23.08 -14.47 23.64
CA THR A 7 -22.34 -13.33 24.18
C THR A 7 -20.86 -13.66 24.30
N TYR A 8 -20.00 -12.66 24.36
CA TYR A 8 -18.56 -12.87 24.57
C TYR A 8 -18.26 -13.68 25.84
N ALA A 9 -18.98 -13.41 26.93
CA ALA A 9 -18.85 -14.18 28.18
C ALA A 9 -19.22 -15.65 28.01
N GLN A 10 -20.31 -15.95 27.30
CA GLN A 10 -20.72 -17.33 27.00
C GLN A 10 -19.72 -18.03 26.07
N THR A 11 -19.14 -17.32 25.12
CA THR A 11 -18.12 -17.87 24.22
C THR A 11 -16.85 -18.18 24.98
N ALA A 12 -16.38 -17.28 25.86
CA ALA A 12 -15.23 -17.50 26.72
C ALA A 12 -15.44 -18.68 27.69
N GLN A 13 -16.60 -18.74 28.34
CA GLN A 13 -16.92 -19.86 29.23
C GLN A 13 -16.97 -21.21 28.48
N ARG A 14 -17.50 -21.21 27.27
CA ARG A 14 -17.53 -22.42 26.44
C ARG A 14 -16.14 -22.82 25.97
N ALA A 15 -15.28 -21.88 25.64
CA ALA A 15 -13.87 -22.14 25.29
C ALA A 15 -13.12 -22.80 26.46
N ILE A 16 -13.28 -22.28 27.68
CA ILE A 16 -12.70 -22.86 28.89
C ILE A 16 -13.21 -24.29 29.11
N THR A 17 -14.53 -24.51 28.97
CA THR A 17 -15.16 -25.82 29.16
C THR A 17 -14.71 -26.85 28.12
N LEU A 18 -14.49 -26.43 26.88
CA LEU A 18 -14.09 -27.33 25.78
C LEU A 18 -12.58 -27.57 25.72
N GLY A 19 -11.76 -26.61 26.10
CA GLY A 19 -10.34 -26.63 25.85
C GLY A 19 -9.45 -26.72 27.08
N GLY A 20 -9.90 -26.22 28.22
CA GLY A 20 -9.17 -26.30 29.50
C GLY A 20 -7.78 -25.65 29.57
N LYS A 21 -7.29 -25.05 28.48
CA LYS A 21 -5.90 -24.62 28.30
C LYS A 21 -5.74 -23.13 28.03
N PHE A 22 -6.74 -22.33 28.35
CA PHE A 22 -6.74 -20.91 27.98
C PHE A 22 -6.59 -19.99 29.21
N ASP A 23 -5.86 -20.45 30.21
CA ASP A 23 -5.55 -19.66 31.43
C ASP A 23 -4.14 -19.06 31.41
N GLY A 24 -3.37 -19.30 30.35
CA GLY A 24 -1.99 -18.85 30.18
C GLY A 24 -0.93 -19.79 30.79
N THR A 25 -1.33 -20.96 31.32
CA THR A 25 -0.38 -21.94 31.86
C THR A 25 0.30 -22.78 30.79
N GLU A 26 -0.40 -23.00 29.68
CA GLU A 26 0.13 -23.72 28.52
C GLU A 26 0.20 -22.80 27.31
N TYR A 27 1.31 -22.77 26.63
CA TYR A 27 1.57 -22.05 25.37
C TYR A 27 2.54 -22.83 24.49
N PRO A 28 2.59 -22.57 23.16
CA PRO A 28 3.53 -23.23 22.26
C PRO A 28 4.99 -22.99 22.65
N ASP A 29 5.83 -24.04 22.57
CA ASP A 29 7.25 -23.97 22.96
C ASP A 29 8.09 -23.05 22.07
N ASP A 30 7.63 -22.78 20.86
CA ASP A 30 8.34 -22.04 19.82
C ASP A 30 7.77 -20.62 19.57
N ILE A 31 7.16 -20.01 20.57
CA ILE A 31 6.73 -18.61 20.52
C ILE A 31 7.90 -17.65 20.85
N ASN A 32 7.75 -16.41 20.38
CA ASN A 32 8.69 -15.32 20.65
C ASN A 32 8.87 -15.13 22.17
N PRO A 33 10.10 -14.95 22.70
CA PRO A 33 10.37 -14.76 24.13
C PRO A 33 9.59 -13.59 24.76
N LEU A 34 9.34 -12.51 24.02
CA LEU A 34 8.53 -11.39 24.53
C LEU A 34 7.07 -11.77 24.69
N THR A 35 6.52 -12.55 23.76
CA THR A 35 5.16 -13.10 23.86
C THR A 35 5.06 -14.05 25.05
N GLN A 36 6.08 -14.88 25.29
CA GLN A 36 6.14 -15.77 26.45
C GLN A 36 6.11 -14.99 27.76
N LEU A 37 6.90 -13.92 27.88
CA LEU A 37 6.89 -13.05 29.08
C LEU A 37 5.53 -12.37 29.26
N ALA A 38 4.90 -11.91 28.19
CA ALA A 38 3.58 -11.29 28.25
C ALA A 38 2.51 -12.27 28.72
N VAL A 39 2.53 -13.52 28.24
CA VAL A 39 1.61 -14.58 28.70
C VAL A 39 1.79 -14.89 30.16
N GLN A 40 3.03 -15.03 30.62
CA GLN A 40 3.35 -15.25 32.03
C GLN A 40 2.84 -14.10 32.92
N GLY A 41 2.94 -12.85 32.45
CA GLY A 41 2.46 -11.68 33.17
C GLY A 41 0.95 -11.61 33.39
N VAL A 42 0.16 -12.28 32.52
CA VAL A 42 -1.32 -12.29 32.58
C VAL A 42 -1.88 -13.65 33.02
N GLN A 43 -1.03 -14.59 33.33
CA GLN A 43 -1.43 -15.92 33.77
C GLN A 43 -2.32 -15.86 35.04
N GLY A 44 -3.42 -16.59 35.03
CA GLY A 44 -4.37 -16.63 36.15
C GLY A 44 -5.28 -15.40 36.29
N THR A 45 -5.17 -14.40 35.41
CA THR A 45 -6.03 -13.20 35.43
C THR A 45 -7.35 -13.39 34.67
N GLY A 46 -7.51 -14.48 33.93
CA GLY A 46 -8.69 -14.80 33.15
C GLY A 46 -8.38 -15.68 31.93
N LEU A 47 -9.16 -15.52 30.87
CA LEU A 47 -8.95 -16.24 29.63
C LEU A 47 -7.79 -15.63 28.86
N VAL A 48 -6.75 -16.41 28.59
CA VAL A 48 -5.59 -16.03 27.80
C VAL A 48 -5.48 -16.95 26.59
N GLY A 49 -5.56 -16.37 25.39
CA GLY A 49 -5.32 -17.08 24.15
C GLY A 49 -3.92 -16.76 23.62
N VAL A 50 -3.14 -17.77 23.31
CA VAL A 50 -1.81 -17.61 22.72
C VAL A 50 -1.80 -18.31 21.38
N ALA A 51 -1.47 -17.58 20.33
CA ALA A 51 -1.24 -18.13 19.01
C ALA A 51 0.27 -18.18 18.72
N LYS A 52 0.67 -19.14 17.90
CA LYS A 52 2.03 -19.19 17.38
C LYS A 52 2.27 -17.97 16.49
N ASP A 53 3.27 -17.18 16.84
CA ASP A 53 3.63 -15.95 16.14
C ASP A 53 4.73 -16.15 15.09
N ASN A 54 5.34 -17.32 15.05
CA ASN A 54 6.32 -17.71 14.05
C ASN A 54 5.78 -18.83 13.18
N ILE A 55 5.39 -18.53 11.98
CA ILE A 55 5.19 -19.55 10.94
C ILE A 55 6.53 -19.69 10.21
N PRO A 56 7.24 -20.82 10.37
CA PRO A 56 8.48 -21.04 9.63
C PRO A 56 8.16 -21.12 8.15
N GLY A 57 8.37 -20.00 7.46
CA GLY A 57 8.22 -19.92 6.02
C GLY A 57 9.56 -20.18 5.32
N GLN A 58 9.54 -20.81 4.18
CA GLN A 58 10.69 -20.90 3.29
C GLN A 58 10.74 -19.61 2.41
N GLY A 59 11.08 -18.47 3.02
CA GLY A 59 11.12 -17.20 2.36
C GLY A 59 9.78 -16.43 2.42
N THR A 60 9.82 -15.19 1.97
CA THR A 60 8.62 -14.34 1.86
C THR A 60 8.21 -14.33 0.39
N PRO A 61 7.05 -14.90 0.02
CA PRO A 61 6.58 -14.81 -1.36
C PRO A 61 6.30 -13.35 -1.71
N PRO A 62 6.86 -12.81 -2.79
CA PRO A 62 6.57 -11.47 -3.22
C PRO A 62 5.11 -11.36 -3.68
N GLY A 63 4.46 -10.26 -3.35
CA GLY A 63 3.21 -9.86 -4.00
C GLY A 63 3.55 -9.19 -5.34
N ASN A 64 3.07 -9.75 -6.45
CA ASN A 64 3.28 -9.18 -7.77
C ASN A 64 2.00 -8.43 -8.19
N ILE A 65 2.19 -7.22 -8.72
CA ILE A 65 1.10 -6.43 -9.28
C ILE A 65 1.56 -5.87 -10.62
N VAL A 66 0.65 -5.90 -11.58
CA VAL A 66 0.84 -5.27 -12.88
C VAL A 66 -0.24 -4.21 -13.04
N GLY A 67 0.15 -3.00 -13.44
CA GLY A 67 -0.75 -1.88 -13.72
C GLY A 67 -0.61 -1.39 -15.15
N PHE A 68 -1.73 -0.92 -15.70
CA PHE A 68 -1.82 -0.26 -17.00
C PHE A 68 -2.56 1.05 -16.81
N CYS A 69 -2.04 2.11 -17.39
CA CYS A 69 -2.59 3.45 -17.26
C CYS A 69 -2.69 4.09 -18.63
N GLU A 70 -3.84 4.71 -18.91
CA GLU A 70 -4.06 5.56 -20.07
C GLU A 70 -4.25 7.00 -19.60
N ILE A 71 -3.66 7.95 -20.34
CA ILE A 71 -3.72 9.37 -20.01
C ILE A 71 -4.04 10.23 -21.23
N GLU A 72 -4.65 11.36 -20.98
CA GLU A 72 -4.65 12.49 -21.88
C GLU A 72 -3.74 13.58 -21.33
N LEU A 73 -2.79 14.06 -22.17
CA LEU A 73 -1.87 15.14 -21.85
C LEU A 73 -2.24 16.39 -22.64
N ASP A 74 -2.59 17.45 -21.92
CA ASP A 74 -2.73 18.78 -22.51
C ASP A 74 -1.35 19.41 -22.72
N THR A 75 -0.91 19.51 -23.96
CA THR A 75 0.42 20.04 -24.31
C THR A 75 0.56 21.56 -24.12
N ASP A 76 -0.54 22.30 -23.98
CA ASP A 76 -0.50 23.74 -23.71
C ASP A 76 -0.32 24.04 -22.23
N THR A 77 -0.85 23.18 -21.35
CA THR A 77 -0.83 23.39 -19.90
C THR A 77 0.03 22.40 -19.13
N GLY A 78 0.43 21.28 -19.75
CA GLY A 78 1.12 20.18 -19.10
C GLY A 78 0.24 19.38 -18.11
N MET A 79 -1.08 19.61 -18.12
CA MET A 79 -2.02 18.87 -17.28
C MET A 79 -2.24 17.48 -17.83
N ILE A 80 -2.35 16.53 -16.89
CA ILE A 80 -2.59 15.12 -17.17
C ILE A 80 -3.97 14.76 -16.63
N GLU A 81 -4.78 14.13 -17.46
CA GLU A 81 -6.00 13.43 -17.07
C GLU A 81 -5.77 11.93 -17.20
N ILE A 82 -6.03 11.17 -16.14
CA ILE A 82 -5.97 9.72 -16.17
C ILE A 82 -7.33 9.22 -16.62
N THR A 83 -7.40 8.72 -17.85
CA THR A 83 -8.66 8.29 -18.49
C THR A 83 -9.04 6.88 -18.09
N ASP A 84 -8.06 5.97 -18.00
CA ASP A 84 -8.27 4.58 -17.66
C ASP A 84 -7.14 4.02 -16.79
N TYR A 85 -7.51 3.07 -15.90
CA TYR A 85 -6.57 2.29 -15.13
C TYR A 85 -7.04 0.86 -14.94
N ALA A 86 -6.16 -0.09 -15.22
CA ALA A 86 -6.37 -1.50 -14.96
C ALA A 86 -5.21 -2.07 -14.16
N ALA A 87 -5.50 -2.90 -13.15
CA ALA A 87 -4.48 -3.58 -12.38
C ALA A 87 -4.87 -5.02 -12.04
N VAL A 88 -3.88 -5.90 -12.06
CA VAL A 88 -4.02 -7.30 -11.67
C VAL A 88 -3.02 -7.61 -10.57
N ALA A 89 -3.50 -8.16 -9.45
CA ALA A 89 -2.70 -8.44 -8.27
C ALA A 89 -2.62 -9.93 -7.95
N ASP A 90 -1.43 -10.42 -7.63
CA ASP A 90 -1.24 -11.70 -6.98
C ASP A 90 -1.23 -11.51 -5.46
N CYS A 91 -2.42 -11.50 -4.88
CA CYS A 91 -2.64 -11.36 -3.44
C CYS A 91 -2.98 -12.68 -2.74
N GLY A 92 -2.77 -13.81 -3.41
CA GLY A 92 -3.25 -15.09 -2.92
C GLY A 92 -4.78 -15.18 -2.97
N THR A 93 -5.39 -15.83 -1.99
CA THR A 93 -6.85 -15.91 -1.88
C THR A 93 -7.44 -14.56 -1.51
N VAL A 94 -8.40 -14.08 -2.29
CA VAL A 94 -9.20 -12.89 -1.98
C VAL A 94 -10.16 -13.22 -0.84
N GLN A 95 -9.88 -12.72 0.35
CA GLN A 95 -10.67 -13.00 1.56
C GLN A 95 -11.99 -12.20 1.58
N HIS A 96 -11.94 -10.97 1.07
CA HIS A 96 -13.07 -10.05 1.06
C HIS A 96 -13.02 -9.18 -0.20
N PRO A 97 -13.84 -9.48 -1.24
CA PRO A 97 -13.76 -8.81 -2.54
C PRO A 97 -13.85 -7.29 -2.48
N LYS A 98 -14.78 -6.73 -1.69
CA LYS A 98 -14.90 -5.26 -1.56
C LYS A 98 -13.69 -4.60 -0.87
N ASN A 99 -13.11 -5.26 0.12
CA ASN A 99 -11.91 -4.74 0.78
C ASN A 99 -10.69 -4.84 -0.15
N PHE A 100 -10.62 -5.90 -0.95
CA PHE A 100 -9.63 -6.03 -2.02
C PHE A 100 -9.74 -4.85 -3.00
N GLU A 101 -10.91 -4.60 -3.54
CA GLU A 101 -11.15 -3.49 -4.45
C GLU A 101 -10.77 -2.14 -3.82
N ASN A 102 -11.19 -1.89 -2.58
CA ASN A 102 -10.84 -0.66 -1.86
C ASN A 102 -9.33 -0.52 -1.62
N ALA A 103 -8.63 -1.61 -1.31
CA ALA A 103 -7.18 -1.58 -1.14
C ALA A 103 -6.46 -1.27 -2.45
N MET A 104 -6.90 -1.87 -3.56
CA MET A 104 -6.38 -1.61 -4.89
C MET A 104 -6.58 -0.14 -5.30
N ARG A 105 -7.78 0.40 -5.10
CA ARG A 105 -8.10 1.81 -5.38
C ARG A 105 -7.31 2.76 -4.50
N GLY A 106 -7.18 2.45 -3.22
CA GLY A 106 -6.37 3.25 -2.28
C GLY A 106 -4.91 3.33 -2.69
N GLY A 107 -4.30 2.20 -3.06
CA GLY A 107 -2.94 2.17 -3.57
C GLY A 107 -2.77 2.89 -4.91
N MET A 108 -3.76 2.81 -5.81
CA MET A 108 -3.79 3.59 -7.05
C MET A 108 -3.70 5.10 -6.74
N VAL A 109 -4.56 5.61 -5.85
CA VAL A 109 -4.56 7.03 -5.46
C VAL A 109 -3.20 7.45 -4.91
N TRP A 110 -2.56 6.64 -4.07
CA TRP A 110 -1.21 6.91 -3.58
C TRP A 110 -0.18 6.96 -4.71
N GLY A 111 -0.29 6.06 -5.68
CA GLY A 111 0.60 6.05 -6.84
C GLY A 111 0.49 7.32 -7.68
N VAL A 112 -0.72 7.85 -7.87
CA VAL A 112 -0.95 9.15 -8.54
C VAL A 112 -0.27 10.28 -7.78
N GLY A 113 -0.49 10.35 -6.46
CA GLY A 113 0.13 11.36 -5.60
C GLY A 113 1.65 11.37 -5.73
N LEU A 114 2.26 10.21 -5.56
CA LEU A 114 3.71 10.02 -5.64
C LEU A 114 4.27 10.42 -7.01
N THR A 115 3.54 10.11 -8.10
CA THR A 115 4.06 10.26 -9.46
C THR A 115 3.84 11.66 -10.04
N ASN A 116 2.74 12.33 -9.68
CA ASN A 116 2.33 13.55 -10.37
C ASN A 116 2.08 14.76 -9.47
N LEU A 117 1.71 14.59 -8.19
CA LEU A 117 1.15 15.69 -7.39
C LEU A 117 1.95 16.05 -6.13
N GLU A 118 2.40 15.05 -5.36
CA GLU A 118 2.95 15.25 -4.02
C GLU A 118 4.46 15.57 -4.06
N ARG A 119 4.77 16.85 -4.17
CA ARG A 119 6.16 17.31 -4.21
C ARG A 119 6.63 17.78 -2.85
N HIS A 120 7.73 17.19 -2.36
CA HIS A 120 8.43 17.68 -1.18
C HIS A 120 9.38 18.82 -1.55
N VAL A 121 9.19 19.97 -0.93
CA VAL A 121 10.05 21.15 -1.11
C VAL A 121 10.77 21.45 0.20
N TYR A 122 12.08 21.49 0.14
CA TYR A 122 12.92 21.81 1.30
C TYR A 122 13.67 23.11 1.06
N ASP A 123 13.81 23.92 2.13
CA ASP A 123 14.72 25.06 2.12
C ASP A 123 16.16 24.54 2.04
N PRO A 124 16.92 24.90 0.98
CA PRO A 124 18.29 24.40 0.80
C PRO A 124 19.28 24.91 1.83
N GLN A 125 18.95 25.96 2.60
CA GLN A 125 19.86 26.54 3.60
C GLN A 125 19.81 25.81 4.94
N ASN A 126 18.60 25.36 5.34
CA ASN A 126 18.40 24.78 6.68
C ASN A 126 17.76 23.37 6.66
N GLY A 127 17.33 22.88 5.48
CA GLY A 127 16.71 21.57 5.33
C GLY A 127 15.28 21.47 5.89
N LEU A 128 14.64 22.59 6.24
CA LEU A 128 13.27 22.57 6.73
C LEU A 128 12.30 22.40 5.57
N PRO A 129 11.20 21.62 5.78
CA PRO A 129 10.13 21.52 4.78
C PRO A 129 9.47 22.87 4.55
N ALA A 130 9.38 23.29 3.30
CA ALA A 130 8.73 24.54 2.90
C ALA A 130 7.23 24.39 2.61
N ASN A 131 6.76 23.15 2.37
CA ASN A 131 5.37 22.84 2.06
C ASN A 131 4.81 21.80 3.04
N THR A 132 4.50 22.23 4.25
CA THR A 132 4.09 21.34 5.35
C THR A 132 2.59 21.09 5.43
N GLY A 133 1.77 21.81 4.68
CA GLY A 133 0.33 21.68 4.69
C GLY A 133 -0.21 20.89 3.50
N LEU A 134 -1.34 20.21 3.66
CA LEU A 134 -2.01 19.46 2.59
C LEU A 134 -2.42 20.35 1.39
N TYR A 135 -2.54 21.65 1.60
CA TYR A 135 -2.82 22.59 0.53
C TYR A 135 -1.60 22.84 -0.38
N GLN A 136 -0.41 22.87 0.19
CA GLN A 136 0.84 23.06 -0.57
C GLN A 136 1.39 21.74 -1.11
N ASN A 137 1.19 20.65 -0.38
CA ASN A 137 1.54 19.31 -0.80
C ASN A 137 0.25 18.58 -1.16
N LYS A 138 -0.24 18.84 -2.37
CA LYS A 138 -1.57 18.43 -2.81
C LYS A 138 -1.71 16.91 -2.94
N PRO A 139 -2.33 16.19 -1.96
CA PRO A 139 -2.68 14.80 -2.18
C PRO A 139 -3.78 14.69 -3.23
N PRO A 140 -3.86 13.56 -3.95
CA PRO A 140 -4.91 13.34 -4.93
C PRO A 140 -6.31 13.42 -4.33
N THR A 141 -7.23 13.89 -5.14
CA THR A 141 -8.67 13.91 -4.84
C THR A 141 -9.42 12.97 -5.77
N ASN A 142 -10.71 12.80 -5.57
CA ASN A 142 -11.56 12.03 -6.48
C ASN A 142 -11.63 12.59 -7.91
N MET A 143 -11.15 13.82 -8.11
CA MET A 143 -11.09 14.45 -9.43
C MET A 143 -9.78 14.17 -10.17
N ASP A 144 -8.80 13.63 -9.50
CA ASP A 144 -7.48 13.34 -10.05
C ASP A 144 -7.31 11.86 -10.48
N VAL A 145 -8.37 11.07 -10.35
CA VAL A 145 -8.36 9.63 -10.65
C VAL A 145 -9.60 9.22 -11.45
N PRO A 146 -9.52 8.20 -12.32
CA PRO A 146 -10.68 7.73 -13.06
C PRO A 146 -11.73 7.11 -12.12
N ILE A 147 -13.02 7.33 -12.46
CA ILE A 147 -14.14 6.78 -11.68
C ILE A 147 -14.22 5.26 -11.86
N ASP A 148 -14.11 4.82 -13.11
CA ASP A 148 -14.17 3.41 -13.49
C ASP A 148 -12.75 2.86 -13.64
N THR A 149 -12.43 1.83 -12.87
CA THR A 149 -11.14 1.15 -12.91
C THR A 149 -11.33 -0.36 -12.88
N ILE A 150 -10.50 -1.08 -13.60
CA ILE A 150 -10.48 -2.54 -13.59
C ILE A 150 -9.48 -3.03 -12.54
N GLN A 151 -9.96 -3.85 -11.61
CA GLN A 151 -9.13 -4.40 -10.54
C GLN A 151 -9.42 -5.86 -10.37
N GLU A 152 -8.45 -6.70 -10.71
CA GLU A 152 -8.57 -8.14 -10.71
C GLU A 152 -7.51 -8.80 -9.84
N ALA A 153 -7.81 -9.98 -9.35
CA ALA A 153 -6.88 -10.81 -8.60
C ALA A 153 -6.61 -12.12 -9.35
N VAL A 154 -5.35 -12.55 -9.31
CA VAL A 154 -4.97 -13.89 -9.79
C VAL A 154 -5.66 -14.98 -8.98
N ASN A 155 -5.91 -14.74 -7.68
CA ASN A 155 -6.67 -15.58 -6.75
C ASN A 155 -6.13 -17.02 -6.63
N ILE A 156 -4.82 -17.17 -6.64
CA ILE A 156 -4.13 -18.44 -6.38
C ILE A 156 -3.68 -18.47 -4.92
N PRO A 157 -4.16 -19.44 -4.11
CA PRO A 157 -3.83 -19.50 -2.69
C PRO A 157 -2.33 -19.56 -2.43
N ASP A 158 -1.86 -18.79 -1.45
CA ASP A 158 -0.50 -18.91 -0.94
C ASP A 158 -0.40 -20.14 -0.02
N PRO A 159 0.42 -21.12 -0.36
CA PRO A 159 0.57 -22.33 0.45
C PRO A 159 1.24 -22.09 1.81
N GLN A 160 1.91 -20.95 1.99
CA GLN A 160 2.60 -20.61 3.23
C GLN A 160 1.68 -19.90 4.25
N ASN A 161 0.48 -19.51 3.84
CA ASN A 161 -0.49 -18.84 4.72
C ASN A 161 -1.73 -19.74 4.89
N PRO A 162 -2.15 -20.04 6.14
CA PRO A 162 -3.37 -20.85 6.37
C PRO A 162 -4.64 -20.31 5.72
N THR A 163 -4.72 -19.01 5.51
CA THR A 163 -5.84 -18.37 4.81
C THR A 163 -5.61 -18.25 3.30
N GLY A 164 -4.42 -18.60 2.83
CA GLY A 164 -4.03 -18.48 1.43
C GLY A 164 -3.84 -17.05 0.92
N GLY A 165 -3.97 -16.03 1.78
CA GLY A 165 -3.88 -14.62 1.40
C GLY A 165 -2.46 -14.07 1.49
N ARG A 166 -2.20 -12.98 0.74
CA ARG A 166 -0.99 -12.15 0.80
C ARG A 166 -1.38 -10.69 1.00
N GLY A 167 -0.43 -9.86 1.46
CA GLY A 167 -0.63 -8.42 1.54
C GLY A 167 -0.81 -7.77 0.18
N ILE A 168 -1.71 -6.78 0.08
CA ILE A 168 -2.08 -6.14 -1.20
C ILE A 168 -2.05 -4.62 -1.16
N GLY A 169 -2.00 -3.98 0.01
CA GLY A 169 -2.14 -2.52 0.15
C GLY A 169 -1.07 -1.74 -0.59
N GLU A 170 0.13 -1.73 -0.09
CA GLU A 170 1.24 -0.92 -0.60
C GLU A 170 1.76 -1.31 -2.01
N PRO A 171 1.79 -2.59 -2.42
CA PRO A 171 2.28 -2.93 -3.75
C PRO A 171 1.52 -2.27 -4.90
N THR A 172 0.23 -1.94 -4.71
CA THR A 172 -0.60 -1.25 -5.73
C THR A 172 -0.12 0.17 -6.01
N GLN A 173 0.45 0.84 -5.01
CA GLN A 173 1.07 2.16 -5.20
C GLN A 173 2.19 2.11 -6.22
N GLY A 174 3.09 1.12 -6.09
CA GLY A 174 4.21 0.93 -7.02
C GLY A 174 3.74 0.62 -8.45
N ALA A 175 2.72 -0.21 -8.60
CA ALA A 175 2.15 -0.54 -9.91
C ALA A 175 1.56 0.69 -10.61
N MET A 176 0.79 1.51 -9.89
CA MET A 176 0.24 2.76 -10.45
C MET A 176 1.34 3.77 -10.76
N ALA A 177 2.31 3.96 -9.86
CA ALA A 177 3.40 4.89 -10.08
C ALA A 177 4.20 4.53 -11.36
N ALA A 178 4.51 3.25 -11.55
CA ALA A 178 5.21 2.78 -12.75
C ALA A 178 4.36 2.93 -14.02
N ALA A 179 3.07 2.58 -13.95
CA ALA A 179 2.16 2.69 -15.09
C ALA A 179 1.97 4.15 -15.54
N LEU A 180 1.74 5.07 -14.59
CA LEU A 180 1.57 6.49 -14.88
C LEU A 180 2.87 7.12 -15.41
N ALA A 181 4.02 6.82 -14.81
CA ALA A 181 5.31 7.30 -15.32
C ALA A 181 5.60 6.78 -16.74
N SER A 182 5.21 5.55 -17.04
CA SER A 182 5.34 4.98 -18.40
C SER A 182 4.40 5.66 -19.38
N ALA A 183 3.15 5.93 -19.00
CA ALA A 183 2.19 6.64 -19.85
C ALA A 183 2.63 8.08 -20.15
N ILE A 184 3.19 8.79 -19.15
CA ILE A 184 3.78 10.13 -19.34
C ILE A 184 4.96 10.06 -20.31
N THR A 185 5.83 9.06 -20.13
CA THR A 185 6.99 8.84 -21.02
C THR A 185 6.56 8.59 -22.46
N ASP A 186 5.51 7.78 -22.65
CA ASP A 186 4.95 7.47 -23.98
C ASP A 186 4.33 8.72 -24.63
N ALA A 187 3.56 9.50 -23.87
CA ALA A 187 2.96 10.75 -24.33
C ALA A 187 4.00 11.84 -24.72
N LEU A 188 5.23 11.72 -24.23
CA LEU A 188 6.34 12.64 -24.50
C LEU A 188 7.42 12.03 -25.41
N ASP A 189 7.01 11.20 -26.37
CA ASP A 189 7.89 10.57 -27.38
C ASP A 189 9.09 9.82 -26.77
N GLY A 190 8.90 9.21 -25.61
CA GLY A 190 9.93 8.43 -24.91
C GLY A 190 10.81 9.22 -23.93
N HIS A 191 10.47 10.48 -23.64
CA HIS A 191 11.20 11.26 -22.65
C HIS A 191 10.91 10.77 -21.24
N LEU A 192 11.92 10.23 -20.56
CA LEU A 192 11.84 9.75 -19.18
C LEU A 192 12.34 10.81 -18.19
N PHE A 193 11.45 11.29 -17.33
CA PHE A 193 11.89 12.06 -16.16
C PHE A 193 12.51 11.12 -15.11
N ASN A 194 13.67 11.51 -14.59
CA ASN A 194 14.43 10.72 -13.61
C ASN A 194 14.09 11.05 -12.15
N SER A 195 13.04 11.80 -11.91
CA SER A 195 12.56 12.21 -10.60
C SER A 195 11.04 12.20 -10.53
N ALA A 196 10.50 11.90 -9.35
CA ALA A 196 9.07 12.03 -9.04
C ALA A 196 8.87 13.07 -7.93
N PRO A 197 7.73 13.77 -7.94
CA PRO A 197 6.67 13.72 -8.94
C PRO A 197 7.07 14.41 -10.24
N THR A 198 6.51 13.95 -11.37
CA THR A 198 6.58 14.65 -12.65
C THR A 198 5.48 15.69 -12.69
N THR A 199 5.81 16.93 -12.43
CA THR A 199 4.86 18.05 -12.31
C THR A 199 4.65 18.77 -13.65
N THR A 200 3.57 19.53 -13.76
CA THR A 200 3.20 20.26 -14.99
C THR A 200 4.29 21.20 -15.49
N ASP A 201 5.02 21.86 -14.57
CA ASP A 201 6.18 22.71 -14.92
C ASP A 201 7.28 21.93 -15.63
N MET A 202 7.57 20.70 -15.19
CA MET A 202 8.57 19.84 -15.82
C MET A 202 8.16 19.44 -17.23
N ILE A 203 6.88 19.12 -17.42
CA ILE A 203 6.32 18.73 -18.73
C ILE A 203 6.39 19.90 -19.70
N ILE A 204 5.95 21.08 -19.27
CA ILE A 204 5.96 22.29 -20.13
C ILE A 204 7.39 22.71 -20.47
N ASP A 205 8.32 22.63 -19.52
CA ASP A 205 9.73 22.92 -19.81
C ASP A 205 10.30 21.97 -20.87
N HIS A 206 9.98 20.68 -20.77
CA HIS A 206 10.38 19.71 -21.78
C HIS A 206 9.77 20.01 -23.17
N LEU A 207 8.47 20.26 -23.24
CA LEU A 207 7.77 20.60 -24.48
C LEU A 207 8.27 21.90 -25.13
N ALA A 208 8.73 22.86 -24.30
CA ALA A 208 9.37 24.10 -24.76
C ALA A 208 10.82 23.90 -25.22
N GLY A 209 11.38 22.69 -25.13
CA GLY A 209 12.77 22.38 -25.47
C GLY A 209 13.77 22.83 -24.41
N ASN A 210 13.33 23.12 -23.21
CA ASN A 210 14.22 23.43 -22.08
C ASN A 210 14.74 22.12 -21.46
N ASP A 211 15.99 22.17 -21.00
CA ASP A 211 16.58 21.05 -20.26
C ASP A 211 16.18 21.15 -18.77
N TYR A 212 15.13 20.41 -18.40
CA TYR A 212 14.76 20.26 -17.01
C TYR A 212 15.71 19.25 -16.32
N SER A 213 16.81 19.75 -15.78
CA SER A 213 17.68 18.95 -14.94
C SER A 213 17.39 19.19 -13.46
N THR A 214 16.87 18.18 -12.77
CA THR A 214 16.94 18.17 -11.30
C THR A 214 18.41 18.11 -10.90
N LYS A 215 18.97 19.26 -10.53
CA LYS A 215 20.30 19.28 -9.90
C LYS A 215 20.17 18.58 -8.55
N SER A 216 20.91 17.49 -8.38
CA SER A 216 21.03 16.87 -7.06
C SER A 216 21.45 17.95 -6.04
N LEU A 217 20.75 17.97 -4.90
CA LEU A 217 21.12 18.83 -3.78
C LEU A 217 22.61 18.58 -3.49
N LYS A 218 23.43 19.62 -3.59
CA LYS A 218 24.80 19.53 -3.11
C LYS A 218 24.71 19.35 -1.60
N THR A 219 25.04 18.16 -1.13
CA THR A 219 25.24 17.94 0.30
C THR A 219 26.30 18.89 0.77
N ASN A 220 25.97 19.78 1.73
CA ASN A 220 26.96 20.53 2.47
C ASN A 220 27.77 19.51 3.26
N THR A 221 28.87 19.04 2.71
CA THR A 221 29.93 18.39 3.46
C THR A 221 30.70 19.53 4.15
N PHE A 222 30.52 19.62 5.46
CA PHE A 222 31.37 20.42 6.33
C PHE A 222 32.76 19.80 6.38
#